data_41268ef84886dc578f0f6155f6aa6042
#
_entry.id   41268ef84886dc578f0f6155f6aa6042
#
_cell.length_a   1.000
_cell.length_b   1.000
_cell.length_c   1.000
_cell.angle_alpha   90.00
_cell.angle_beta   90.00
_cell.angle_gamma   90.00
#
_symmetry.space_group_name_H-M   'P 1'
#
loop_
_entity.id
_entity.type
_entity.pdbx_description
1 polymer ?
#
loop_
_entity_poly.entity_id
_entity_poly.type
_entity_poly.pdbx_seq_one_letter_code
_entity_poly.pdbx_strand_id
1 'polypeptide(L)'
;PMSCIKGMYQPIDQWIDYDDPLWSGLKETADYFTLGGEHYVIVFDLDSSNVIPYNRRVLEEWGFDDPAELYANDEWTWDVFYEMCVEFSDPDEDRFALDGYAYAGAMVESTGQQMLQIDENGVFYSNIDSPEIERAENLI
;
A
#
# COMPACT_ATOMS: atom_id res chain seq x y z
N PRO A 1 -16.38 2.67 4.69
CA PRO A 1 -17.42 3.30 3.84
C PRO A 1 -18.83 2.91 4.26
N MET A 2 -19.11 1.61 4.49
CA MET A 2 -20.48 1.13 4.78
C MET A 2 -21.16 1.79 5.98
N SER A 3 -20.41 2.13 7.04
CA SER A 3 -20.97 2.82 8.22
C SER A 3 -21.39 4.26 7.90
N CYS A 4 -20.64 4.94 7.03
CA CYS A 4 -21.00 6.28 6.56
C CYS A 4 -22.28 6.24 5.73
N ILE A 5 -22.39 5.30 4.78
CA ILE A 5 -23.59 5.12 3.94
C ILE A 5 -24.83 4.81 4.76
N LYS A 6 -24.67 4.04 5.85
CA LYS A 6 -25.77 3.73 6.79
C LYS A 6 -26.10 4.91 7.73
N GLY A 7 -25.45 6.06 7.60
CA GLY A 7 -25.67 7.21 8.47
C GLY A 7 -25.22 7.01 9.91
N MET A 8 -24.31 6.05 10.17
CA MET A 8 -23.73 5.83 11.50
C MET A 8 -22.66 6.87 11.84
N TYR A 9 -22.05 7.45 10.84
CA TYR A 9 -21.12 8.58 10.94
C TYR A 9 -21.66 9.75 10.12
N GLN A 10 -21.35 10.95 10.53
CA GLN A 10 -21.69 12.18 9.83
C GLN A 10 -20.42 12.83 9.27
N PRO A 11 -20.53 13.62 8.19
CA PRO A 11 -19.43 14.40 7.67
C PRO A 11 -18.86 15.33 8.73
N ILE A 12 -17.56 15.54 8.71
CA ILE A 12 -16.84 16.38 9.70
C ILE A 12 -16.44 17.74 9.16
N ASP A 13 -16.67 18.01 7.87
CA ASP A 13 -16.28 19.23 7.18
C ASP A 13 -16.85 20.51 7.83
N GLN A 14 -17.97 20.41 8.52
CA GLN A 14 -18.53 21.54 9.25
C GLN A 14 -17.73 21.94 10.51
N TRP A 15 -16.85 21.07 10.99
CA TRP A 15 -16.02 21.30 12.20
C TRP A 15 -14.53 21.43 11.90
N ILE A 16 -14.07 20.91 10.75
CA ILE A 16 -12.67 20.89 10.35
C ILE A 16 -12.54 21.56 9.00
N ASP A 17 -11.81 22.67 8.99
CA ASP A 17 -11.38 23.34 7.77
C ASP A 17 -9.96 22.90 7.44
N TYR A 18 -9.82 22.05 6.44
CA TYR A 18 -8.51 21.56 5.98
C TYR A 18 -7.67 22.63 5.27
N ASP A 19 -8.21 23.83 5.01
CA ASP A 19 -7.45 24.97 4.53
C ASP A 19 -6.88 25.83 5.70
N ASP A 20 -7.31 25.57 6.95
CA ASP A 20 -6.71 26.16 8.14
C ASP A 20 -5.27 25.67 8.33
N PRO A 21 -4.31 26.54 8.70
CA PRO A 21 -2.91 26.18 8.95
C PRO A 21 -2.71 25.00 9.93
N LEU A 22 -3.64 24.77 10.84
CA LEU A 22 -3.59 23.64 11.78
C LEU A 22 -3.76 22.29 11.07
N TRP A 23 -4.59 22.25 10.02
CA TRP A 23 -4.99 21.01 9.32
C TRP A 23 -4.41 20.88 7.92
N SER A 24 -3.92 21.97 7.33
CA SER A 24 -3.49 22.02 5.93
C SER A 24 -2.39 21.00 5.58
N GLY A 25 -1.53 20.67 6.53
CA GLY A 25 -0.49 19.63 6.34
C GLY A 25 -1.03 18.20 6.23
N LEU A 26 -2.30 17.98 6.59
CA LEU A 26 -2.95 16.67 6.55
C LEU A 26 -4.02 16.60 5.45
N LYS A 27 -4.25 17.70 4.73
CA LYS A 27 -5.30 17.81 3.70
C LYS A 27 -5.17 16.73 2.63
N GLU A 28 -4.00 16.61 2.03
CA GLU A 28 -3.75 15.63 0.96
C GLU A 28 -4.09 14.20 1.41
N THR A 29 -3.70 13.84 2.64
CA THR A 29 -4.04 12.52 3.19
C THR A 29 -5.52 12.40 3.52
N ALA A 30 -6.14 13.44 4.07
CA ALA A 30 -7.57 13.43 4.39
C ALA A 30 -8.42 13.24 3.14
N ASP A 31 -8.02 13.83 2.01
CA ASP A 31 -8.72 13.74 0.73
C ASP A 31 -8.84 12.28 0.22
N TYR A 32 -7.92 11.36 0.61
CA TYR A 32 -8.04 9.93 0.32
C TYR A 32 -9.19 9.24 1.08
N PHE A 33 -9.66 9.83 2.18
CA PHE A 33 -10.70 9.27 3.04
C PHE A 33 -12.05 9.96 2.85
N THR A 34 -12.33 10.47 1.66
CA THR A 34 -13.61 11.09 1.31
C THR A 34 -14.62 10.06 0.81
N LEU A 35 -15.89 10.35 1.02
CA LEU A 35 -17.01 9.63 0.45
C LEU A 35 -18.07 10.63 -0.01
N GLY A 36 -18.37 10.62 -1.31
CA GLY A 36 -19.32 11.60 -1.89
C GLY A 36 -18.83 13.05 -1.83
N GLY A 37 -17.51 13.27 -1.70
CA GLY A 37 -16.89 14.58 -1.58
C GLY A 37 -16.88 15.15 -0.17
N GLU A 38 -17.26 14.38 0.84
CA GLU A 38 -17.28 14.76 2.26
C GLU A 38 -16.28 13.89 3.05
N HIS A 39 -15.65 14.47 4.07
CA HIS A 39 -14.73 13.77 4.99
C HIS A 39 -15.49 13.17 6.17
N TYR A 40 -15.15 11.92 6.51
CA TYR A 40 -15.74 11.18 7.64
C TYR A 40 -14.71 10.74 8.68
N VAL A 41 -13.43 10.99 8.42
CA VAL A 41 -12.32 10.56 9.26
C VAL A 41 -11.39 11.74 9.51
N ILE A 42 -10.99 11.94 10.76
CA ILE A 42 -9.93 12.88 11.11
C ILE A 42 -8.60 12.15 10.98
N VAL A 43 -7.77 12.61 10.06
CA VAL A 43 -6.38 12.15 9.97
C VAL A 43 -5.54 13.07 10.85
N PHE A 44 -4.85 12.52 11.85
CA PHE A 44 -3.96 13.30 12.75
C PHE A 44 -2.58 12.66 12.91
N ASP A 45 -2.37 11.48 12.33
CA ASP A 45 -1.08 10.81 12.28
C ASP A 45 -1.00 9.88 11.07
N LEU A 46 0.19 9.71 10.55
CA LEU A 46 0.53 8.79 9.48
C LEU A 46 1.66 7.91 9.97
N ASP A 47 1.40 6.63 10.13
CA ASP A 47 2.41 5.63 10.44
C ASP A 47 2.60 4.69 9.24
N SER A 48 3.87 4.42 8.91
CA SER A 48 4.21 3.43 7.90
C SER A 48 4.29 2.06 8.58
N SER A 49 3.21 1.29 8.48
CA SER A 49 3.14 -0.05 9.10
C SER A 49 3.81 -1.15 8.27
N ASN A 50 3.99 -0.92 6.97
CA ASN A 50 4.51 -1.91 6.04
C ASN A 50 5.89 -1.49 5.53
N VAL A 51 6.93 -2.05 6.16
CA VAL A 51 8.32 -1.89 5.76
C VAL A 51 8.98 -3.26 5.62
N ILE A 52 9.85 -3.40 4.63
CA ILE A 52 10.67 -4.60 4.44
C ILE A 52 12.12 -4.24 4.83
N PRO A 53 12.55 -4.55 6.07
CA PRO A 53 13.95 -4.42 6.41
C PRO A 53 14.76 -5.49 5.68
N TYR A 54 15.92 -5.12 5.16
CA TYR A 54 16.80 -6.04 4.45
C TYR A 54 18.23 -5.97 4.98
N ASN A 55 18.97 -7.07 4.81
CA ASN A 55 20.34 -7.17 5.25
C ASN A 55 21.31 -6.89 4.09
N ARG A 56 21.86 -5.67 4.06
CA ARG A 56 22.80 -5.24 3.00
C ARG A 56 24.00 -6.17 2.83
N ARG A 57 24.54 -6.71 3.93
CA ARG A 57 25.67 -7.63 3.85
C ARG A 57 25.29 -8.92 3.12
N VAL A 58 24.10 -9.46 3.37
CA VAL A 58 23.63 -10.66 2.68
C VAL A 58 23.46 -10.37 1.18
N LEU A 59 22.88 -9.23 0.82
CA LEU A 59 22.73 -8.86 -0.59
C LEU A 59 24.08 -8.73 -1.28
N GLU A 60 25.06 -8.08 -0.63
CA GLU A 60 26.43 -7.93 -1.15
C GLU A 60 27.14 -9.29 -1.29
N GLU A 61 27.03 -10.18 -0.29
CA GLU A 61 27.61 -11.54 -0.33
C GLU A 61 27.04 -12.39 -1.49
N TRP A 62 25.79 -12.12 -1.88
CA TRP A 62 25.11 -12.82 -2.99
C TRP A 62 25.24 -12.08 -4.32
N GLY A 63 25.83 -10.90 -4.33
CA GLY A 63 26.05 -10.09 -5.55
C GLY A 63 24.79 -9.41 -6.05
N PHE A 64 23.78 -9.21 -5.18
CA PHE A 64 22.59 -8.42 -5.49
C PHE A 64 22.84 -6.93 -5.35
N ASP A 65 22.15 -6.16 -6.17
CA ASP A 65 22.14 -4.71 -6.07
C ASP A 65 21.37 -4.25 -4.81
N ASP A 66 21.78 -3.09 -4.26
CA ASP A 66 21.08 -2.53 -3.09
C ASP A 66 19.70 -1.96 -3.50
N PRO A 67 18.60 -2.45 -2.90
CA PRO A 67 17.25 -1.95 -3.18
C PRO A 67 17.09 -0.44 -3.03
N ALA A 68 17.82 0.19 -2.10
CA ALA A 68 17.78 1.64 -1.93
C ALA A 68 18.45 2.39 -3.08
N GLU A 69 19.50 1.84 -3.67
CA GLU A 69 20.15 2.40 -4.86
C GLU A 69 19.29 2.20 -6.10
N LEU A 70 18.71 1.00 -6.27
CA LEU A 70 17.75 0.72 -7.34
C LEU A 70 16.54 1.66 -7.26
N TYR A 71 16.00 1.89 -6.06
CA TYR A 71 14.90 2.82 -5.87
C TYR A 71 15.27 4.27 -6.24
N ALA A 72 16.45 4.72 -5.84
CA ALA A 72 16.94 6.07 -6.16
C ALA A 72 17.15 6.31 -7.66
N ASN A 73 17.33 5.24 -8.43
CA ASN A 73 17.52 5.26 -9.88
C ASN A 73 16.25 4.93 -10.67
N ASP A 74 15.08 4.79 -10.02
CA ASP A 74 13.82 4.34 -10.63
C ASP A 74 13.92 2.91 -11.24
N GLU A 75 14.82 2.08 -10.74
CA GLU A 75 15.07 0.70 -11.19
C GLU A 75 14.47 -0.35 -10.25
N TRP A 76 14.00 0.05 -9.05
CA TRP A 76 13.35 -0.85 -8.11
C TRP A 76 11.94 -1.19 -8.57
N THR A 77 11.79 -2.34 -9.23
CA THR A 77 10.52 -2.82 -9.79
C THR A 77 10.10 -4.14 -9.15
N TRP A 78 8.84 -4.52 -9.36
CA TRP A 78 8.31 -5.81 -8.94
C TRP A 78 9.07 -6.99 -9.59
N ASP A 79 9.51 -6.85 -10.83
CA ASP A 79 10.26 -7.90 -11.52
C ASP A 79 11.63 -8.10 -10.89
N VAL A 80 12.34 -7.01 -10.60
CA VAL A 80 13.64 -7.05 -9.91
C VAL A 80 13.49 -7.68 -8.52
N PHE A 81 12.50 -7.25 -7.74
CA PHE A 81 12.22 -7.83 -6.44
C PHE A 81 11.95 -9.33 -6.52
N TYR A 82 11.10 -9.75 -7.46
CA TYR A 82 10.77 -11.16 -7.67
C TYR A 82 11.98 -11.99 -8.07
N GLU A 83 12.77 -11.51 -9.04
CA GLU A 83 13.99 -12.20 -9.49
C GLU A 83 14.98 -12.38 -8.34
N MET A 84 15.23 -11.36 -7.53
CA MET A 84 16.07 -11.46 -6.35
C MET A 84 15.53 -12.48 -5.34
N CYS A 85 14.23 -12.50 -5.10
CA CYS A 85 13.59 -13.45 -4.20
C CYS A 85 13.73 -14.89 -4.70
N VAL A 86 13.51 -15.15 -5.99
CA VAL A 86 13.62 -16.48 -6.59
C VAL A 86 15.07 -16.97 -6.57
N GLU A 87 16.02 -16.12 -6.91
CA GLU A 87 17.44 -16.48 -6.94
C GLU A 87 17.98 -16.78 -5.53
N PHE A 88 17.52 -16.03 -4.52
CA PHE A 88 17.96 -16.23 -3.15
C PHE A 88 17.31 -17.45 -2.49
N SER A 89 16.06 -17.76 -2.79
CA SER A 89 15.29 -18.80 -2.09
C SER A 89 15.76 -20.19 -2.42
N ASP A 90 15.97 -20.99 -1.37
CA ASP A 90 16.30 -22.41 -1.47
C ASP A 90 15.68 -23.13 -0.27
N PRO A 91 14.46 -23.69 -0.42
CA PRO A 91 13.76 -24.36 0.66
C PRO A 91 14.49 -25.60 1.21
N ASP A 92 15.33 -26.24 0.39
CA ASP A 92 16.11 -27.40 0.82
C ASP A 92 17.24 -27.03 1.80
N GLU A 93 17.67 -25.74 1.74
CA GLU A 93 18.68 -25.15 2.62
C GLU A 93 18.04 -24.23 3.71
N ASP A 94 16.73 -24.32 3.92
CA ASP A 94 15.96 -23.43 4.82
C ASP A 94 16.21 -21.94 4.56
N ARG A 95 16.40 -21.56 3.29
CA ARG A 95 16.67 -20.17 2.89
C ARG A 95 15.47 -19.58 2.17
N PHE A 96 14.95 -18.50 2.74
CA PHE A 96 13.77 -17.78 2.25
C PHE A 96 14.10 -16.31 2.07
N ALA A 97 13.72 -15.76 0.91
CA ALA A 97 13.99 -14.37 0.58
C ALA A 97 13.09 -13.40 1.34
N LEU A 98 11.87 -13.81 1.62
CA LEU A 98 10.88 -12.99 2.29
C LEU A 98 10.24 -13.77 3.43
N ASP A 99 10.18 -13.14 4.60
CA ASP A 99 9.44 -13.62 5.75
C ASP A 99 8.74 -12.45 6.43
N GLY A 100 7.60 -12.71 7.04
CA GLY A 100 6.90 -11.69 7.80
C GLY A 100 5.40 -11.93 7.90
N TYR A 101 4.79 -11.19 8.80
CA TYR A 101 3.35 -11.18 9.01
C TYR A 101 2.70 -10.22 7.99
N ALA A 102 1.61 -10.67 7.38
CA ALA A 102 0.77 -9.86 6.46
C ALA A 102 1.47 -9.37 5.17
N TYR A 103 2.58 -9.98 4.74
CA TYR A 103 3.23 -9.58 3.49
C TYR A 103 2.31 -9.70 2.26
N ALA A 104 1.44 -10.70 2.23
CA ALA A 104 0.47 -10.90 1.15
C ALA A 104 -0.45 -9.68 0.97
N GLY A 105 -1.00 -9.15 2.07
CA GLY A 105 -1.80 -7.91 2.03
C GLY A 105 -0.99 -6.71 1.56
N ALA A 106 0.24 -6.56 2.06
CA ALA A 106 1.13 -5.48 1.67
C ALA A 106 1.49 -5.51 0.17
N MET A 107 1.64 -6.72 -0.40
CA MET A 107 1.87 -6.89 -1.84
C MET A 107 0.69 -6.37 -2.67
N VAL A 108 -0.53 -6.73 -2.31
CA VAL A 108 -1.74 -6.23 -2.98
C VAL A 108 -1.87 -4.71 -2.80
N GLU A 109 -1.68 -4.19 -1.58
CA GLU A 109 -1.74 -2.75 -1.31
C GLU A 109 -0.70 -1.95 -2.11
N SER A 110 0.49 -2.49 -2.35
CA SER A 110 1.55 -1.82 -3.11
C SER A 110 1.22 -1.63 -4.59
N THR A 111 0.19 -2.31 -5.12
CA THR A 111 -0.32 -2.07 -6.48
C THR A 111 -0.99 -0.70 -6.64
N GLY A 112 -1.36 -0.05 -5.53
CA GLY A 112 -2.18 1.16 -5.53
C GLY A 112 -3.65 0.91 -5.92
N GLN A 113 -4.03 -0.35 -6.16
CA GLN A 113 -5.40 -0.71 -6.52
C GLN A 113 -6.24 -0.97 -5.28
N GLN A 114 -7.41 -0.38 -5.22
CA GLN A 114 -8.41 -0.70 -4.20
C GLN A 114 -9.21 -1.93 -4.63
N MET A 115 -9.31 -2.94 -3.77
CA MET A 115 -10.12 -4.13 -4.03
C MET A 115 -11.62 -3.85 -4.11
N LEU A 116 -12.07 -2.77 -3.47
CA LEU A 116 -13.44 -2.27 -3.54
C LEU A 116 -13.42 -0.84 -4.05
N GLN A 117 -14.08 -0.60 -5.16
CA GLN A 117 -14.18 0.72 -5.79
C GLN A 117 -15.64 1.22 -5.83
N ILE A 118 -15.80 2.51 -6.08
CA ILE A 118 -17.10 3.16 -6.26
C ILE A 118 -17.13 3.76 -7.66
N ASP A 119 -18.17 3.48 -8.43
CA ASP A 119 -18.37 4.08 -9.74
C ASP A 119 -18.92 5.52 -9.65
N GLU A 120 -19.04 6.17 -10.80
CA GLU A 120 -19.56 7.54 -10.93
C GLU A 120 -21.02 7.71 -10.45
N ASN A 121 -21.77 6.61 -10.31
CA ASN A 121 -23.14 6.57 -9.81
C ASN A 121 -23.20 6.26 -8.30
N GLY A 122 -22.07 6.10 -7.64
CA GLY A 122 -21.99 5.75 -6.22
C GLY A 122 -22.21 4.28 -5.92
N VAL A 123 -22.12 3.40 -6.93
CA VAL A 123 -22.30 1.95 -6.77
C VAL A 123 -20.96 1.29 -6.49
N PHE A 124 -20.92 0.48 -5.45
CA PHE A 124 -19.74 -0.31 -5.11
C PHE A 124 -19.58 -1.50 -6.05
N TYR A 125 -18.36 -1.73 -6.48
CA TYR A 125 -18.01 -2.92 -7.25
C TYR A 125 -16.68 -3.50 -6.78
N SER A 126 -16.52 -4.81 -6.99
CA SER A 126 -15.27 -5.52 -6.72
C SER A 126 -14.25 -5.28 -7.82
N ASN A 127 -13.00 -5.03 -7.45
CA ASN A 127 -11.89 -4.85 -8.36
C ASN A 127 -10.79 -5.91 -8.15
N ILE A 128 -11.15 -7.01 -7.46
CA ILE A 128 -10.17 -8.07 -7.12
C ILE A 128 -9.63 -8.80 -8.35
N ASP A 129 -10.37 -8.76 -9.46
CA ASP A 129 -9.97 -9.38 -10.73
C ASP A 129 -9.14 -8.42 -11.61
N SER A 130 -8.65 -7.28 -11.05
CA SER A 130 -7.76 -6.40 -11.82
C SER A 130 -6.42 -7.09 -12.09
N PRO A 131 -5.83 -6.87 -13.29
CA PRO A 131 -4.55 -7.50 -13.66
C PRO A 131 -3.42 -7.22 -12.66
N GLU A 132 -3.43 -6.04 -12.05
CA GLU A 132 -2.43 -5.63 -11.06
C GLU A 132 -2.58 -6.42 -9.75
N ILE A 133 -3.81 -6.61 -9.27
CA ILE A 133 -4.09 -7.41 -8.06
C ILE A 133 -3.79 -8.88 -8.34
N GLU A 134 -4.26 -9.42 -9.47
CA GLU A 134 -3.97 -10.80 -9.87
C GLU A 134 -2.46 -11.05 -9.96
N ARG A 135 -1.70 -10.11 -10.52
CA ARG A 135 -0.24 -10.21 -10.57
C ARG A 135 0.38 -10.24 -9.17
N ALA A 136 -0.07 -9.36 -8.27
CA ALA A 136 0.41 -9.33 -6.88
C ALA A 136 0.13 -10.63 -6.15
N GLU A 137 -1.06 -11.20 -6.30
CA GLU A 137 -1.45 -12.48 -5.70
C GLU A 137 -0.63 -13.66 -6.25
N ASN A 138 -0.24 -13.62 -7.52
CA ASN A 138 0.61 -14.65 -8.12
C ASN A 138 2.09 -14.59 -7.69
N LEU A 139 2.51 -13.51 -7.01
CA LEU A 139 3.86 -13.36 -6.44
C LEU A 139 3.96 -13.91 -5.00
N ILE A 140 2.84 -14.28 -4.39
CA ILE A 140 2.74 -14.80 -3.03
C ILE A 140 2.77 -16.31 -3.03
#